data_c70af070e35ae00d8bcedd9c7b224c37
#
_entry.id   c70af070e35ae00d8bcedd9c7b224c37
#
_cell.length_a   1.000
_cell.length_b   1.000
_cell.length_c   1.000
_cell.angle_alpha   90.00
_cell.angle_beta   90.00
_cell.angle_gamma   90.00
#
_symmetry.space_group_name_H-M   'P 1'
#
loop_
_entity.id
_entity.type
_entity.pdbx_description
1 polymer ?
#
loop_
_entity_poly.entity_id
_entity_poly.type
_entity_poly.pdbx_seq_one_letter_code
_entity_poly.pdbx_strand_id
1 'polypeptide(L)'
;MTNEKEMLEMMFYLASNATKRITYSSLGKIVGVQHPDTIKSYLEYIQQTYLIFQLFRYDPSVKKQMMSPKKIYFVDNAIISRIGFNATENKGVFLENLVFIEQKRRGLNVYYYADKKECDFIVRQGIRITDAYQVTLNMANAQTREREIAGVREAMQAYSLSKGYILTFEGKETITFDDGSVVEVIPVWEWMLQ
;
A
#
# COMPACT_ATOMS: atom_id res chain seq x y z
N MET A 1 -12.42 28.92 -8.17
CA MET A 1 -13.48 28.43 -7.26
C MET A 1 -14.06 27.07 -7.62
N THR A 2 -14.12 26.65 -8.89
CA THR A 2 -14.57 25.28 -9.28
C THR A 2 -13.63 24.17 -8.78
N ASN A 3 -12.33 24.42 -8.71
CA ASN A 3 -11.34 23.40 -8.38
C ASN A 3 -11.30 23.02 -6.89
N GLU A 4 -11.74 23.89 -5.99
CA GLU A 4 -11.69 23.66 -4.54
C GLU A 4 -12.68 22.57 -4.09
N LYS A 5 -13.91 22.62 -4.61
CA LYS A 5 -14.93 21.60 -4.32
C LYS A 5 -14.49 20.22 -4.78
N GLU A 6 -14.00 20.13 -6.01
CA GLU A 6 -13.51 18.87 -6.61
C GLU A 6 -12.32 18.29 -5.80
N MET A 7 -11.42 19.14 -5.34
CA MET A 7 -10.30 18.73 -4.49
C MET A 7 -10.76 18.22 -3.12
N LEU A 8 -11.74 18.87 -2.49
CA LEU A 8 -12.31 18.42 -1.21
C LEU A 8 -13.04 17.07 -1.37
N GLU A 9 -13.87 16.92 -2.40
CA GLU A 9 -14.54 15.65 -2.72
C GLU A 9 -13.52 14.54 -2.99
N MET A 10 -12.43 14.85 -3.71
CA MET A 10 -11.34 13.92 -3.94
C MET A 10 -10.65 13.51 -2.64
N MET A 11 -10.32 14.45 -1.76
CA MET A 11 -9.71 14.15 -0.46
C MET A 11 -10.60 13.26 0.40
N PHE A 12 -11.90 13.54 0.45
CA PHE A 12 -12.89 12.71 1.14
C PHE A 12 -12.92 11.28 0.59
N TYR A 13 -12.95 11.14 -0.74
CA TYR A 13 -12.94 9.83 -1.38
C TYR A 13 -11.64 9.07 -1.11
N LEU A 14 -10.48 9.74 -1.23
CA LEU A 14 -9.17 9.14 -0.99
C LEU A 14 -9.02 8.67 0.47
N ALA A 15 -9.45 9.47 1.44
CA ALA A 15 -9.42 9.08 2.85
C ALA A 15 -10.35 7.89 3.15
N SER A 16 -11.53 7.86 2.52
CA SER A 16 -12.48 6.75 2.66
C SER A 16 -12.01 5.45 1.96
N ASN A 17 -11.06 5.55 1.05
CA ASN A 17 -10.50 4.45 0.28
C ASN A 17 -8.97 4.38 0.37
N ALA A 18 -8.40 4.84 1.50
CA ALA A 18 -6.97 4.78 1.72
C ALA A 18 -6.45 3.34 1.55
N THR A 19 -5.22 3.19 1.09
CA THR A 19 -4.53 1.93 0.76
C THR A 19 -5.10 1.15 -0.44
N LYS A 20 -6.30 1.47 -0.93
CA LYS A 20 -6.88 0.82 -2.11
C LYS A 20 -6.30 1.35 -3.42
N ARG A 21 -6.31 0.49 -4.43
CA ARG A 21 -5.88 0.86 -5.78
C ARG A 21 -6.87 1.79 -6.46
N ILE A 22 -6.37 2.88 -7.03
CA ILE A 22 -7.13 3.84 -7.82
C ILE A 22 -6.48 4.09 -9.18
N THR A 23 -7.26 4.51 -10.15
CA THR A 23 -6.77 5.10 -11.41
C THR A 23 -7.22 6.56 -11.51
N TYR A 24 -6.48 7.38 -12.21
CA TYR A 24 -6.87 8.78 -12.44
C TYR A 24 -8.23 8.88 -13.13
N SER A 25 -8.50 7.99 -14.10
CA SER A 25 -9.78 7.95 -14.80
C SER A 25 -10.95 7.56 -13.89
N SER A 26 -10.77 6.57 -12.99
CA SER A 26 -11.84 6.19 -12.05
C SER A 26 -12.10 7.31 -11.05
N LEU A 27 -11.04 7.93 -10.53
CA LEU A 27 -11.16 9.04 -9.59
C LEU A 27 -11.84 10.26 -10.25
N GLY A 28 -11.46 10.58 -11.50
CA GLY A 28 -12.09 11.66 -12.25
C GLY A 28 -13.60 11.48 -12.43
N LYS A 29 -14.05 10.25 -12.73
CA LYS A 29 -15.49 9.94 -12.83
C LYS A 29 -16.24 10.17 -11.51
N ILE A 30 -15.59 9.89 -10.38
CA ILE A 30 -16.19 10.04 -9.04
C ILE A 30 -16.36 11.51 -8.68
N VAL A 31 -15.32 12.33 -8.93
CA VAL A 31 -15.33 13.77 -8.56
C VAL A 31 -15.83 14.69 -9.69
N GLY A 32 -16.36 14.12 -10.78
CA GLY A 32 -16.92 14.91 -11.87
C GLY A 32 -15.90 15.59 -12.80
N VAL A 33 -14.62 15.17 -12.75
CA VAL A 33 -13.54 15.72 -13.58
C VAL A 33 -13.30 14.83 -14.79
N GLN A 34 -13.52 15.37 -16.00
CA GLN A 34 -13.46 14.59 -17.24
C GLN A 34 -12.02 14.19 -17.64
N HIS A 35 -11.04 15.06 -17.37
CA HIS A 35 -9.67 14.88 -17.83
C HIS A 35 -8.79 14.23 -16.76
N PRO A 36 -8.24 13.01 -16.99
CA PRO A 36 -7.36 12.34 -16.03
C PRO A 36 -6.09 13.13 -15.67
N ASP A 37 -5.59 13.97 -16.58
CA ASP A 37 -4.43 14.82 -16.32
C ASP A 37 -4.71 15.89 -15.26
N THR A 38 -5.96 16.39 -15.19
CA THR A 38 -6.37 17.31 -14.12
C THR A 38 -6.33 16.60 -12.76
N ILE A 39 -6.82 15.35 -12.68
CA ILE A 39 -6.75 14.53 -11.47
C ILE A 39 -5.30 14.28 -11.07
N LYS A 40 -4.43 13.97 -12.04
CA LYS A 40 -3.00 13.81 -11.79
C LYS A 40 -2.40 15.07 -11.18
N SER A 41 -2.70 16.25 -11.73
CA SER A 41 -2.22 17.54 -11.21
C SER A 41 -2.74 17.81 -9.80
N TYR A 42 -4.00 17.51 -9.49
CA TYR A 42 -4.56 17.66 -8.13
C TYR A 42 -3.84 16.77 -7.13
N LEU A 43 -3.60 15.50 -7.49
CA LEU A 43 -2.86 14.58 -6.62
C LEU A 43 -1.41 15.03 -6.42
N GLU A 44 -0.76 15.58 -7.45
CA GLU A 44 0.59 16.15 -7.35
C GLU A 44 0.61 17.37 -6.40
N TYR A 45 -0.37 18.28 -6.47
CA TYR A 45 -0.48 19.42 -5.54
C TYR A 45 -0.69 18.96 -4.10
N ILE A 46 -1.60 18.00 -3.86
CA ILE A 46 -1.83 17.47 -2.51
C ILE A 46 -0.57 16.74 -2.00
N GLN A 47 0.12 16.00 -2.86
CA GLN A 47 1.38 15.34 -2.49
C GLN A 47 2.49 16.34 -2.12
N GLN A 48 2.55 17.49 -2.79
CA GLN A 48 3.51 18.56 -2.45
C GLN A 48 3.26 19.15 -1.05
N THR A 49 2.04 19.05 -0.52
CA THR A 49 1.76 19.42 0.87
C THR A 49 2.11 18.35 1.89
N TYR A 50 2.63 17.22 1.45
CA TYR A 50 2.94 16.03 2.27
C TYR A 50 1.72 15.37 2.94
N LEU A 51 0.49 15.73 2.58
CA LEU A 51 -0.71 15.10 3.15
C LEU A 51 -0.90 13.68 2.68
N ILE A 52 -0.54 13.40 1.42
CA ILE A 52 -0.66 12.07 0.82
C ILE A 52 0.63 11.65 0.12
N PHE A 53 0.73 10.35 -0.11
CA PHE A 53 1.76 9.72 -0.93
C PHE A 53 1.11 8.78 -1.94
N GLN A 54 1.62 8.78 -3.16
CA GLN A 54 1.25 7.80 -4.19
C GLN A 54 2.25 6.64 -4.17
N LEU A 55 1.76 5.42 -3.96
CA LEU A 55 2.55 4.21 -4.10
C LEU A 55 2.28 3.60 -5.48
N PHE A 56 3.35 3.39 -6.24
CA PHE A 56 3.31 2.84 -7.58
C PHE A 56 3.40 1.31 -7.55
N ARG A 57 2.77 0.66 -8.54
CA ARG A 57 3.06 -0.73 -8.84
C ARG A 57 4.50 -0.84 -9.36
N TYR A 58 5.25 -1.83 -8.90
CA TYR A 58 6.54 -2.11 -9.50
C TYR A 58 6.36 -2.80 -10.86
N ASP A 59 7.06 -2.29 -11.85
CA ASP A 59 7.25 -2.93 -13.16
C ASP A 59 8.61 -2.47 -13.71
N PRO A 60 9.42 -3.33 -14.34
CA PRO A 60 10.65 -2.92 -15.00
C PRO A 60 10.43 -1.83 -16.05
N SER A 61 9.25 -1.78 -16.66
CA SER A 61 8.86 -0.74 -17.61
C SER A 61 8.29 0.48 -16.89
N VAL A 62 8.99 1.60 -16.94
CA VAL A 62 8.52 2.90 -16.39
C VAL A 62 7.15 3.28 -16.95
N LYS A 63 6.91 3.04 -18.25
CA LYS A 63 5.60 3.29 -18.87
C LYS A 63 4.49 2.52 -18.19
N LYS A 64 4.71 1.23 -17.92
CA LYS A 64 3.72 0.38 -17.22
C LYS A 64 3.52 0.83 -15.77
N GLN A 65 4.59 1.21 -15.04
CA GLN A 65 4.47 1.80 -13.71
C GLN A 65 3.56 3.03 -13.72
N MET A 66 3.80 3.96 -14.65
CA MET A 66 3.04 5.20 -14.75
C MET A 66 1.56 4.95 -15.09
N MET A 67 1.26 3.97 -15.93
CA MET A 67 -0.10 3.63 -16.36
C MET A 67 -0.84 2.73 -15.37
N SER A 68 -0.15 2.03 -14.49
CA SER A 68 -0.76 1.14 -13.48
C SER A 68 -1.56 1.95 -12.44
N PRO A 69 -2.59 1.36 -11.83
CA PRO A 69 -3.25 1.95 -10.67
C PRO A 69 -2.25 2.32 -9.58
N LYS A 70 -2.57 3.29 -8.74
CA LYS A 70 -1.77 3.70 -7.58
C LYS A 70 -2.53 3.38 -6.31
N LYS A 71 -1.81 3.10 -5.23
CA LYS A 71 -2.37 3.13 -3.88
C LYS A 71 -2.09 4.51 -3.26
N ILE A 72 -3.02 5.03 -2.46
CA ILE A 72 -2.84 6.32 -1.78
C ILE A 72 -2.71 6.06 -0.28
N TYR A 73 -1.65 6.63 0.28
CA TYR A 73 -1.37 6.62 1.71
C TYR A 73 -1.37 8.04 2.25
N PHE A 74 -1.68 8.19 3.52
CA PHE A 74 -1.72 9.47 4.21
C PHE A 74 -0.55 9.59 5.18
N VAL A 75 -0.08 10.81 5.39
CA VAL A 75 1.02 11.08 6.34
C VAL A 75 0.68 10.67 7.77
N ASP A 76 -0.61 10.68 8.12
CA ASP A 76 -1.11 10.34 9.45
C ASP A 76 -2.48 9.67 9.37
N ASN A 77 -2.67 8.62 10.17
CA ASN A 77 -3.95 7.94 10.34
C ASN A 77 -5.05 8.84 10.90
N ALA A 78 -4.70 9.89 11.64
CA ALA A 78 -5.65 10.87 12.14
C ALA A 78 -6.39 11.58 11.00
N ILE A 79 -5.72 11.85 9.88
CA ILE A 79 -6.34 12.44 8.69
C ILE A 79 -7.37 11.47 8.10
N ILE A 80 -7.01 10.19 7.93
CA ILE A 80 -7.93 9.15 7.44
C ILE A 80 -9.15 9.06 8.37
N SER A 81 -8.92 9.01 9.68
CA SER A 81 -9.97 8.90 10.70
C SER A 81 -10.90 10.12 10.72
N ARG A 82 -10.38 11.32 10.48
CA ARG A 82 -11.14 12.56 10.55
C ARG A 82 -11.92 12.88 9.29
N ILE A 83 -11.36 12.57 8.13
CA ILE A 83 -11.93 12.94 6.83
C ILE A 83 -12.69 11.76 6.21
N GLY A 84 -12.19 10.52 6.38
CA GLY A 84 -12.76 9.34 5.72
C GLY A 84 -14.11 8.91 6.31
N PHE A 85 -14.95 8.35 5.46
CA PHE A 85 -16.22 7.74 5.87
C PHE A 85 -15.96 6.31 6.40
N ASN A 86 -16.53 5.96 7.57
CA ASN A 86 -16.33 4.65 8.24
C ASN A 86 -14.86 4.30 8.55
N ALA A 87 -13.98 5.27 8.64
CA ALA A 87 -12.56 5.03 8.84
C ALA A 87 -12.24 4.38 10.20
N THR A 88 -13.03 4.67 11.24
CA THR A 88 -12.81 4.17 12.61
C THR A 88 -12.96 2.64 12.73
N GLU A 89 -13.67 1.98 11.82
CA GLU A 89 -13.88 0.53 11.83
C GLU A 89 -12.76 -0.22 11.06
N ASN A 90 -11.96 0.48 10.27
CA ASN A 90 -11.00 -0.13 9.34
C ASN A 90 -9.57 -0.16 9.89
N LYS A 91 -9.38 -0.88 11.00
CA LYS A 91 -8.07 -1.05 11.65
C LYS A 91 -6.98 -1.58 10.71
N GLY A 92 -7.35 -2.39 9.71
CA GLY A 92 -6.40 -2.92 8.71
C GLY A 92 -5.80 -1.81 7.85
N VAL A 93 -6.61 -0.86 7.41
CA VAL A 93 -6.13 0.32 6.66
C VAL A 93 -5.16 1.15 7.50
N PHE A 94 -5.45 1.35 8.78
CA PHE A 94 -4.55 2.09 9.67
C PHE A 94 -3.22 1.38 9.87
N LEU A 95 -3.25 0.04 10.00
CA LEU A 95 -2.02 -0.75 10.14
C LEU A 95 -1.17 -0.70 8.88
N GLU A 96 -1.79 -0.87 7.70
CA GLU A 96 -1.10 -0.80 6.41
C GLU A 96 -0.52 0.60 6.17
N ASN A 97 -1.30 1.66 6.46
CA ASN A 97 -0.82 3.03 6.34
C ASN A 97 0.35 3.32 7.30
N LEU A 98 0.30 2.82 8.54
CA LEU A 98 1.38 2.95 9.52
C LEU A 98 2.68 2.31 9.02
N VAL A 99 2.58 1.08 8.47
CA VAL A 99 3.73 0.37 7.89
C VAL A 99 4.31 1.15 6.72
N PHE A 100 3.47 1.69 5.84
CA PHE A 100 3.94 2.53 4.73
C PHE A 100 4.71 3.75 5.23
N ILE A 101 4.17 4.49 6.20
CA ILE A 101 4.82 5.68 6.77
C ILE A 101 6.16 5.32 7.40
N GLU A 102 6.23 4.22 8.14
CA GLU A 102 7.49 3.76 8.72
C GLU A 102 8.53 3.41 7.65
N GLN A 103 8.12 2.74 6.57
CA GLN A 103 9.02 2.47 5.44
C GLN A 103 9.53 3.77 4.79
N LYS A 104 8.68 4.79 4.65
CA LYS A 104 9.08 6.12 4.16
C LYS A 104 10.02 6.83 5.13
N ARG A 105 9.77 6.74 6.45
CA ARG A 105 10.63 7.30 7.50
C ARG A 105 12.05 6.69 7.46
N ARG A 106 12.15 5.39 7.13
CA ARG A 106 13.42 4.69 6.92
C ARG A 106 14.11 5.03 5.60
N GLY A 107 13.49 5.85 4.75
CA GLY A 107 14.03 6.22 3.43
C GLY A 107 13.97 5.09 2.40
N LEU A 108 13.14 4.08 2.61
CA LEU A 108 13.03 2.95 1.70
C LEU A 108 12.33 3.33 0.39
N ASN A 109 12.81 2.75 -0.71
CA ASN A 109 12.18 2.90 -2.01
C ASN A 109 11.14 1.79 -2.22
N VAL A 110 9.88 2.12 -1.94
CA VAL A 110 8.79 1.17 -1.80
C VAL A 110 7.86 1.21 -3.02
N TYR A 111 7.39 0.04 -3.41
CA TYR A 111 6.36 -0.20 -4.43
C TYR A 111 5.37 -1.24 -3.91
N TYR A 112 4.21 -1.39 -4.57
CA TYR A 112 3.40 -2.59 -4.39
C TYR A 112 3.61 -3.58 -5.55
N TYR A 113 3.38 -4.85 -5.27
CA TYR A 113 3.38 -5.89 -6.29
C TYR A 113 1.95 -6.33 -6.59
N ALA A 114 1.62 -6.55 -7.86
CA ALA A 114 0.35 -7.12 -8.26
C ALA A 114 0.48 -7.81 -9.62
N ASP A 115 0.24 -9.11 -9.62
CA ASP A 115 0.05 -9.94 -10.82
C ASP A 115 -1.20 -10.80 -10.62
N LYS A 116 -1.11 -12.09 -10.35
CA LYS A 116 -2.25 -12.95 -9.97
C LYS A 116 -2.70 -12.66 -8.54
N LYS A 117 -1.74 -12.38 -7.66
CA LYS A 117 -1.96 -11.96 -6.29
C LYS A 117 -1.36 -10.57 -6.07
N GLU A 118 -1.70 -9.96 -4.95
CA GLU A 118 -1.16 -8.67 -4.52
C GLU A 118 -0.28 -8.87 -3.30
N CYS A 119 0.88 -8.18 -3.28
CA CYS A 119 1.67 -7.98 -2.08
C CYS A 119 1.75 -6.47 -1.81
N ASP A 120 1.47 -6.07 -0.56
CA ASP A 120 1.27 -4.67 -0.20
C ASP A 120 2.52 -3.84 -0.44
N PHE A 121 3.69 -4.38 -0.08
CA PHE A 121 4.94 -3.65 -0.26
C PHE A 121 6.07 -4.56 -0.72
N ILE A 122 6.85 -4.06 -1.66
CA ILE A 122 8.16 -4.57 -1.99
C ILE A 122 9.17 -3.42 -1.92
N VAL A 123 10.35 -3.70 -1.41
CA VAL A 123 11.43 -2.72 -1.26
C VAL A 123 12.46 -2.92 -2.36
N ARG A 124 12.84 -1.81 -3.00
CA ARG A 124 13.88 -1.77 -4.02
C ARG A 124 15.14 -1.12 -3.49
N GLN A 125 16.27 -1.82 -3.63
CA GLN A 125 17.60 -1.27 -3.37
C GLN A 125 18.44 -1.35 -4.65
N GLY A 126 18.84 -0.19 -5.16
CA GLY A 126 19.50 -0.12 -6.46
C GLY A 126 18.59 -0.65 -7.59
N ILE A 127 19.00 -1.75 -8.22
CA ILE A 127 18.25 -2.40 -9.31
C ILE A 127 17.48 -3.66 -8.86
N ARG A 128 17.62 -4.07 -7.59
CA ARG A 128 17.04 -5.32 -7.07
C ARG A 128 15.91 -5.05 -6.11
N ILE A 129 14.93 -5.94 -6.10
CA ILE A 129 13.98 -6.04 -5.00
C ILE A 129 14.64 -6.87 -3.90
N THR A 130 14.62 -6.38 -2.67
CA THR A 130 15.29 -7.01 -1.51
C THR A 130 14.32 -7.58 -0.50
N ASP A 131 13.11 -7.02 -0.41
CA ASP A 131 12.13 -7.42 0.60
C ASP A 131 10.71 -7.40 0.04
N ALA A 132 9.85 -8.25 0.62
CA ALA A 132 8.41 -8.29 0.37
C ALA A 132 7.67 -8.32 1.71
N TYR A 133 6.68 -7.42 1.86
CA TYR A 133 5.87 -7.26 3.07
C TYR A 133 4.39 -7.31 2.74
N GLN A 134 3.65 -8.13 3.45
CA GLN A 134 2.20 -8.13 3.50
C GLN A 134 1.74 -7.61 4.85
N VAL A 135 0.60 -6.90 4.91
CA VAL A 135 0.09 -6.36 6.17
C VAL A 135 -1.33 -6.83 6.42
N THR A 136 -1.57 -7.41 7.59
CA THR A 136 -2.90 -7.86 7.99
C THR A 136 -3.09 -7.69 9.50
N LEU A 137 -4.34 -7.54 9.97
CA LEU A 137 -4.59 -7.42 11.41
C LEU A 137 -4.20 -8.69 12.16
N ASN A 138 -4.57 -9.84 11.62
CA ASN A 138 -4.23 -11.15 12.21
C ASN A 138 -4.34 -12.26 11.16
N MET A 139 -3.81 -13.42 11.51
CA MET A 139 -3.78 -14.64 10.70
C MET A 139 -4.74 -15.71 11.20
N ALA A 140 -5.70 -15.38 12.09
CA ALA A 140 -6.57 -16.36 12.73
C ALA A 140 -7.60 -17.00 11.77
N ASN A 141 -8.07 -16.23 10.80
CA ASN A 141 -8.97 -16.75 9.76
C ASN A 141 -8.19 -17.49 8.69
N ALA A 142 -8.51 -18.77 8.43
CA ALA A 142 -7.79 -19.61 7.47
C ALA A 142 -7.77 -19.04 6.05
N GLN A 143 -8.90 -18.47 5.57
CA GLN A 143 -8.98 -17.87 4.25
C GLN A 143 -8.12 -16.60 4.13
N THR A 144 -8.13 -15.76 5.17
CA THR A 144 -7.23 -14.60 5.26
C THR A 144 -5.78 -15.06 5.24
N ARG A 145 -5.43 -16.03 6.11
CA ARG A 145 -4.09 -16.59 6.20
C ARG A 145 -3.58 -17.06 4.84
N GLU A 146 -4.36 -17.88 4.14
CA GLU A 146 -4.00 -18.41 2.82
C GLU A 146 -3.78 -17.27 1.81
N ARG A 147 -4.65 -16.26 1.81
CA ARG A 147 -4.55 -15.12 0.90
C ARG A 147 -3.28 -14.31 1.14
N GLU A 148 -2.97 -13.98 2.40
CA GLU A 148 -1.80 -13.16 2.75
C GLU A 148 -0.49 -13.91 2.45
N ILE A 149 -0.44 -15.19 2.80
CA ILE A 149 0.72 -16.04 2.44
C ILE A 149 0.89 -16.12 0.94
N ALA A 150 -0.19 -16.35 0.17
CA ALA A 150 -0.11 -16.43 -1.28
C ALA A 150 0.38 -15.13 -1.92
N GLY A 151 -0.03 -13.96 -1.39
CA GLY A 151 0.41 -12.65 -1.86
C GLY A 151 1.90 -12.44 -1.70
N VAL A 152 2.41 -12.61 -0.49
CA VAL A 152 3.84 -12.42 -0.23
C VAL A 152 4.69 -13.46 -0.95
N ARG A 153 4.24 -14.73 -1.02
CA ARG A 153 4.96 -15.80 -1.74
C ARG A 153 5.08 -15.54 -3.22
N GLU A 154 4.02 -15.07 -3.87
CA GLU A 154 4.10 -14.74 -5.30
C GLU A 154 5.13 -13.64 -5.57
N ALA A 155 5.17 -12.60 -4.73
CA ALA A 155 6.19 -11.56 -4.82
C ALA A 155 7.61 -12.12 -4.56
N MET A 156 7.78 -12.97 -3.54
CA MET A 156 9.07 -13.63 -3.27
C MET A 156 9.56 -14.43 -4.47
N GLN A 157 8.70 -15.24 -5.09
CA GLN A 157 9.04 -16.04 -6.27
C GLN A 157 9.40 -15.15 -7.48
N ALA A 158 8.63 -14.08 -7.72
CA ALA A 158 8.87 -13.16 -8.83
C ALA A 158 10.25 -12.48 -8.76
N TYR A 159 10.77 -12.28 -7.55
CA TYR A 159 12.05 -11.58 -7.32
C TYR A 159 13.15 -12.46 -6.71
N SER A 160 12.94 -13.79 -6.65
CA SER A 160 13.88 -14.76 -6.08
C SER A 160 14.31 -14.43 -4.65
N LEU A 161 13.35 -14.02 -3.83
CA LEU A 161 13.58 -13.76 -2.41
C LEU A 161 13.48 -15.05 -1.62
N SER A 162 14.47 -15.33 -0.78
CA SER A 162 14.44 -16.48 0.15
C SER A 162 13.60 -16.19 1.40
N LYS A 163 13.28 -14.92 1.66
CA LYS A 163 12.55 -14.47 2.84
C LYS A 163 11.54 -13.39 2.50
N GLY A 164 10.36 -13.47 3.12
CA GLY A 164 9.33 -12.44 3.10
C GLY A 164 8.72 -12.24 4.46
N TYR A 165 7.87 -11.23 4.61
CA TYR A 165 7.30 -10.84 5.90
C TYR A 165 5.79 -10.65 5.81
N ILE A 166 5.09 -11.09 6.86
CA ILE A 166 3.71 -10.70 7.12
C ILE A 166 3.69 -9.90 8.41
N LEU A 167 3.37 -8.62 8.31
CA LEU A 167 3.30 -7.72 9.45
C LEU A 167 1.88 -7.72 10.00
N THR A 168 1.74 -8.02 11.28
CA THR A 168 0.46 -8.21 11.96
C THR A 168 0.30 -7.24 13.14
N PHE A 169 -0.91 -7.11 13.66
CA PHE A 169 -1.11 -6.42 14.93
C PHE A 169 -0.61 -7.27 16.10
N GLU A 170 -0.89 -8.60 16.06
CA GLU A 170 -0.50 -9.57 17.07
C GLU A 170 -0.11 -10.91 16.41
N GLY A 171 0.68 -11.69 17.13
CA GLY A 171 1.12 -13.01 16.72
C GLY A 171 2.50 -12.99 16.07
N LYS A 172 3.24 -14.08 16.30
CA LYS A 172 4.58 -14.29 15.76
C LYS A 172 4.74 -15.76 15.39
N GLU A 173 5.16 -16.02 14.17
CA GLU A 173 5.46 -17.37 13.70
C GLU A 173 6.46 -17.33 12.53
N THR A 174 7.04 -18.47 12.24
CA THR A 174 7.89 -18.68 11.07
C THR A 174 7.27 -19.78 10.21
N ILE A 175 6.99 -19.49 8.95
CA ILE A 175 6.42 -20.43 7.99
C ILE A 175 7.52 -20.81 7.02
N THR A 176 7.95 -22.08 7.04
CA THR A 176 8.97 -22.62 6.12
C THR A 176 8.27 -23.43 5.03
N PHE A 177 8.71 -23.26 3.79
CA PHE A 177 8.20 -23.96 2.63
C PHE A 177 9.17 -25.02 2.12
N ASP A 178 8.69 -25.96 1.32
CA ASP A 178 9.47 -27.10 0.79
C ASP A 178 10.67 -26.65 -0.07
N ASP A 179 10.59 -25.45 -0.66
CA ASP A 179 11.68 -24.84 -1.45
C ASP A 179 12.73 -24.14 -0.57
N GLY A 180 12.62 -24.24 0.76
CA GLY A 180 13.51 -23.62 1.75
C GLY A 180 13.25 -22.12 1.97
N SER A 181 12.31 -21.51 1.26
CA SER A 181 11.94 -20.12 1.51
C SER A 181 11.15 -19.97 2.81
N VAL A 182 11.21 -18.78 3.40
CA VAL A 182 10.65 -18.51 4.73
C VAL A 182 9.77 -17.26 4.69
N VAL A 183 8.61 -17.32 5.32
CA VAL A 183 7.79 -16.16 5.65
C VAL A 183 7.78 -15.97 7.16
N GLU A 184 8.26 -14.83 7.61
CA GLU A 184 8.17 -14.42 9.02
C GLU A 184 6.92 -13.60 9.27
N VAL A 185 6.10 -14.06 10.19
CA VAL A 185 4.98 -13.27 10.73
C VAL A 185 5.48 -12.54 11.97
N ILE A 186 5.41 -11.20 11.95
CA ILE A 186 5.99 -10.36 13.00
C ILE A 186 4.97 -9.25 13.36
N PRO A 187 4.75 -8.96 14.66
CA PRO A 187 3.98 -7.80 15.06
C PRO A 187 4.60 -6.49 14.53
N VAL A 188 3.77 -5.57 14.02
CA VAL A 188 4.26 -4.29 13.48
C VAL A 188 5.11 -3.52 14.49
N TRP A 189 4.74 -3.51 15.77
CA TRP A 189 5.50 -2.82 16.80
C TRP A 189 6.91 -3.38 16.96
N GLU A 190 7.08 -4.72 16.89
CA GLU A 190 8.40 -5.37 16.95
C GLU A 190 9.25 -5.04 15.72
N TRP A 191 8.63 -5.08 14.53
CA TRP A 191 9.30 -4.69 13.30
C TRP A 191 9.72 -3.22 13.28
N MET A 192 8.94 -2.32 13.89
CA MET A 192 9.29 -0.90 13.98
C MET A 192 10.48 -0.61 14.88
N LEU A 193 10.80 -1.51 15.84
CA LEU A 193 11.93 -1.38 16.76
C LEU A 193 13.25 -1.91 16.19
N GLN A 194 13.23 -2.57 15.04
CA GLN A 194 14.41 -3.06 14.32
C GLN A 194 15.02 -1.94 13.47
#